data_1f8b683770021b41c50d39f2b92635b5
#
_entry.id   1f8b683770021b41c50d39f2b92635b5
#
_cell.length_a   1.000
_cell.length_b   1.000
_cell.length_c   1.000
_cell.angle_alpha   90.00
_cell.angle_beta   90.00
_cell.angle_gamma   90.00
#
_symmetry.space_group_name_H-M   'P 1'
#
loop_
_entity.id
_entity.type
_entity.pdbx_description
1 polymer ?
#
loop_
_entity_poly.entity_id
_entity_poly.type
_entity_poly.pdbx_seq_one_letter_code
_entity_poly.pdbx_strand_id
1 'polypeptide(L)'
;MARHGYGRGEYQYFDRPLPQLVEALRVALYAKLVPVANRWHEAMGLDVRFPAHHAEFVARCHAAGQTKPTPLLLQYGAGDYNCLHQDLYGEHVCPLQVVILLSEPGRAFSGGEFVRPEQRPGRQAGAG
;
A
#
# COMPACT_ATOMS: atom_id res chain seq x y z
N MET A 1 -0.51 -8.62 -19.01
CA MET A 1 -0.50 -7.64 -17.90
C MET A 1 -1.30 -6.40 -18.29
N ALA A 2 -2.11 -5.89 -17.38
CA ALA A 2 -2.90 -4.69 -17.63
C ALA A 2 -2.05 -3.43 -17.41
N ARG A 3 -2.34 -2.36 -18.19
CA ARG A 3 -1.67 -1.06 -18.02
C ARG A 3 -2.31 -0.29 -16.87
N HIS A 4 -1.50 0.40 -16.09
CA HIS A 4 -1.95 1.23 -14.98
C HIS A 4 -2.48 2.59 -15.47
N GLY A 5 -3.66 3.03 -15.02
CA GLY A 5 -4.31 4.29 -15.45
C GLY A 5 -3.62 5.58 -15.00
N TYR A 6 -2.69 5.51 -14.03
CA TYR A 6 -1.98 6.67 -13.45
C TYR A 6 -0.59 6.88 -14.01
N GLY A 7 -0.22 6.13 -15.02
CA GLY A 7 1.10 6.23 -15.61
C GLY A 7 1.29 5.21 -16.72
N ARG A 8 2.53 4.84 -16.94
CA ARG A 8 2.92 3.86 -17.94
C ARG A 8 3.77 2.78 -17.28
N GLY A 9 3.30 1.55 -17.34
CA GLY A 9 3.91 0.37 -16.75
C GLY A 9 2.95 -0.78 -16.80
N GLU A 10 3.34 -1.89 -16.25
CA GLU A 10 2.53 -3.09 -16.19
C GLU A 10 2.34 -3.53 -14.74
N TYR A 11 1.18 -4.11 -14.44
CA TYR A 11 0.91 -4.68 -13.14
C TYR A 11 0.13 -5.98 -13.26
N GLN A 12 0.27 -6.82 -12.23
CA GLN A 12 -0.51 -8.05 -12.11
C GLN A 12 -0.75 -8.36 -10.64
N TYR A 13 -2.02 -8.53 -10.29
CA TYR A 13 -2.40 -9.02 -8.97
C TYR A 13 -2.15 -10.52 -8.88
N PHE A 14 -1.78 -10.97 -7.68
CA PHE A 14 -1.76 -12.39 -7.38
C PHE A 14 -3.17 -12.93 -7.21
N ASP A 15 -3.40 -14.14 -7.71
CA ASP A 15 -4.64 -14.88 -7.48
C ASP A 15 -4.58 -15.73 -6.21
N ARG A 16 -5.72 -16.19 -5.76
CA ARG A 16 -5.82 -17.18 -4.69
C ARG A 16 -5.77 -18.62 -5.22
N PRO A 17 -5.09 -19.54 -4.52
CA PRO A 17 -4.30 -19.29 -3.30
C PRO A 17 -3.05 -18.47 -3.60
N LEU A 18 -2.67 -17.57 -2.68
CA LEU A 18 -1.44 -16.79 -2.81
C LEU A 18 -0.22 -17.71 -2.77
N PRO A 19 0.88 -17.36 -3.48
CA PRO A 19 2.14 -18.06 -3.28
C PRO A 19 2.55 -18.07 -1.81
N GLN A 20 3.12 -19.18 -1.34
CA GLN A 20 3.46 -19.37 0.07
C GLN A 20 4.33 -18.25 0.63
N LEU A 21 5.33 -17.78 -0.14
CA LEU A 21 6.18 -16.66 0.26
C LEU A 21 5.40 -15.37 0.45
N VAL A 22 4.48 -15.06 -0.46
CA VAL A 22 3.64 -13.84 -0.39
C VAL A 22 2.74 -13.90 0.84
N GLU A 23 2.12 -15.03 1.12
CA GLU A 23 1.27 -15.21 2.30
C GLU A 23 2.08 -15.08 3.59
N ALA A 24 3.26 -15.70 3.67
CA ALA A 24 4.15 -15.59 4.83
C ALA A 24 4.61 -14.14 5.07
N LEU A 25 4.95 -13.40 4.02
CA LEU A 25 5.31 -11.99 4.12
C LEU A 25 4.14 -11.13 4.65
N ARG A 26 2.94 -11.36 4.16
CA ARG A 26 1.75 -10.62 4.60
C ARG A 26 1.51 -10.82 6.09
N VAL A 27 1.53 -12.05 6.57
CA VAL A 27 1.31 -12.37 7.97
C VAL A 27 2.39 -11.74 8.86
N ALA A 28 3.65 -11.90 8.49
CA ALA A 28 4.78 -11.41 9.27
C ALA A 28 4.83 -9.87 9.31
N LEU A 29 4.61 -9.21 8.19
CA LEU A 29 4.63 -7.75 8.10
C LEU A 29 3.40 -7.13 8.79
N TYR A 30 2.24 -7.72 8.65
CA TYR A 30 1.04 -7.27 9.34
C TYR A 30 1.23 -7.22 10.86
N ALA A 31 1.76 -8.27 11.46
CA ALA A 31 2.01 -8.34 12.89
C ALA A 31 2.92 -7.20 13.39
N LYS A 32 3.87 -6.77 12.56
CA LYS A 32 4.78 -5.66 12.89
C LYS A 32 4.14 -4.28 12.67
N LEU A 33 3.26 -4.15 11.70
CA LEU A 33 2.71 -2.85 11.29
C LEU A 33 1.41 -2.49 12.01
N VAL A 34 0.64 -3.46 12.47
CA VAL A 34 -0.65 -3.20 13.12
C VAL A 34 -0.57 -2.31 14.36
N PRO A 35 0.43 -2.42 15.25
CA PRO A 35 0.55 -1.48 16.36
C PRO A 35 0.76 -0.03 15.90
N VAL A 36 1.53 0.17 14.83
CA VAL A 36 1.76 1.49 14.25
C VAL A 36 0.48 2.04 13.63
N ALA A 37 -0.23 1.23 12.84
CA ALA A 37 -1.49 1.61 12.23
C ALA A 37 -2.53 2.03 13.27
N ASN A 38 -2.64 1.29 14.36
CA ASN A 38 -3.57 1.61 15.45
C ASN A 38 -3.19 2.90 16.19
N ARG A 39 -1.90 3.14 16.43
CA ARG A 39 -1.44 4.41 17.01
C ARG A 39 -1.75 5.61 16.10
N TRP A 40 -1.60 5.44 14.80
CA TRP A 40 -1.93 6.49 13.83
C TRP A 40 -3.42 6.78 13.81
N HIS A 41 -4.27 5.76 13.82
CA HIS A 41 -5.72 5.94 13.91
C HIS A 41 -6.13 6.65 15.20
N GLU A 42 -5.54 6.29 16.32
CA GLU A 42 -5.77 6.98 17.59
C GLU A 42 -5.37 8.46 17.51
N ALA A 43 -4.17 8.74 17.00
CA ALA A 43 -3.68 10.12 16.84
C ALA A 43 -4.52 10.97 15.89
N MET A 44 -5.13 10.36 14.87
CA MET A 44 -6.04 11.01 13.93
C MET A 44 -7.48 11.11 14.45
N GLY A 45 -7.79 10.59 15.63
CA GLY A 45 -9.15 10.58 16.18
C GLY A 45 -10.11 9.62 15.47
N LEU A 46 -9.59 8.60 14.81
CA LEU A 46 -10.39 7.59 14.13
C LEU A 46 -10.72 6.43 15.07
N ASP A 47 -11.97 5.97 15.06
CA ASP A 47 -12.44 4.90 15.95
C ASP A 47 -12.03 3.50 15.51
N VAL A 48 -11.77 3.32 14.21
CA VAL A 48 -11.41 2.01 13.66
C VAL A 48 -10.05 1.55 14.20
N ARG A 49 -10.03 0.31 14.70
CA ARG A 49 -8.81 -0.39 15.13
C ARG A 49 -8.64 -1.67 14.33
N PHE A 50 -7.41 -1.97 13.99
CA PHE A 50 -7.07 -3.19 13.25
C PHE A 50 -6.81 -4.33 14.22
N PRO A 51 -7.34 -5.55 13.95
CA PRO A 51 -7.11 -6.70 14.82
C PRO A 51 -5.64 -7.11 14.83
N ALA A 52 -5.21 -7.75 15.92
CA ALA A 52 -3.82 -8.14 16.11
C ALA A 52 -3.34 -9.20 15.10
N HIS A 53 -4.25 -10.07 14.65
CA HIS A 53 -3.95 -11.16 13.74
C HIS A 53 -4.42 -10.88 12.31
N HIS A 54 -3.55 -11.14 11.34
CA HIS A 54 -3.85 -10.93 9.92
C HIS A 54 -5.09 -11.70 9.46
N ALA A 55 -5.29 -12.94 9.94
CA ALA A 55 -6.46 -13.74 9.57
C ALA A 55 -7.79 -13.08 9.97
N GLU A 56 -7.84 -12.42 11.13
CA GLU A 56 -9.03 -11.67 11.58
C GLU A 56 -9.27 -10.44 10.70
N PHE A 57 -8.21 -9.74 10.30
CA PHE A 57 -8.30 -8.60 9.41
C PHE A 57 -8.84 -9.01 8.04
N VAL A 58 -8.32 -10.10 7.46
CA VAL A 58 -8.80 -10.64 6.19
C VAL A 58 -10.28 -11.05 6.29
N ALA A 59 -10.68 -11.72 7.37
CA ALA A 59 -12.07 -12.08 7.61
C ALA A 59 -12.98 -10.84 7.67
N ARG A 60 -12.54 -9.78 8.33
CA ARG A 60 -13.26 -8.50 8.37
C ARG A 60 -13.42 -7.88 6.99
N CYS A 61 -12.35 -7.86 6.19
CA CYS A 61 -12.41 -7.35 4.81
C CYS A 61 -13.35 -8.17 3.94
N HIS A 62 -13.33 -9.49 4.05
CA HIS A 62 -14.23 -10.39 3.31
C HIS A 62 -15.69 -10.17 3.72
N ALA A 63 -15.97 -10.02 5.01
CA ALA A 63 -17.31 -9.71 5.50
C ALA A 63 -17.85 -8.37 4.96
N ALA A 64 -16.96 -7.41 4.68
CA ALA A 64 -17.31 -6.12 4.07
C ALA A 64 -17.35 -6.17 2.53
N GLY A 65 -17.22 -7.33 1.91
CA GLY A 65 -17.24 -7.52 0.46
C GLY A 65 -15.90 -7.34 -0.24
N GLN A 66 -14.83 -7.07 0.47
CA GLN A 66 -13.48 -6.92 -0.07
C GLN A 66 -12.80 -8.29 -0.12
N THR A 67 -13.07 -9.06 -1.17
CA THR A 67 -12.63 -10.46 -1.30
C THR A 67 -11.43 -10.65 -2.22
N LYS A 68 -11.10 -9.66 -3.05
CA LYS A 68 -9.99 -9.76 -4.00
C LYS A 68 -8.64 -9.63 -3.29
N PRO A 69 -7.63 -10.44 -3.68
CA PRO A 69 -6.26 -10.26 -3.17
C PRO A 69 -5.70 -8.90 -3.55
N THR A 70 -4.95 -8.29 -2.64
CA THR A 70 -4.35 -6.97 -2.84
C THR A 70 -2.86 -6.99 -3.21
N PRO A 71 -2.07 -8.05 -2.90
CA PRO A 71 -0.67 -8.10 -3.34
C PRO A 71 -0.56 -8.08 -4.85
N LEU A 72 0.34 -7.26 -5.36
CA LEU A 72 0.57 -7.13 -6.79
C LEU A 72 2.05 -6.99 -7.12
N LEU A 73 2.40 -7.38 -8.33
CA LEU A 73 3.69 -7.10 -8.95
C LEU A 73 3.55 -5.92 -9.88
N LEU A 74 4.53 -5.03 -9.84
CA LEU A 74 4.67 -3.91 -10.75
C LEU A 74 5.94 -4.10 -11.57
N GLN A 75 5.86 -3.87 -12.87
CA GLN A 75 6.99 -3.92 -13.78
C GLN A 75 7.06 -2.63 -14.60
N TYR A 76 8.20 -1.97 -14.52
CA TYR A 76 8.48 -0.76 -15.28
C TYR A 76 9.68 -0.99 -16.20
N GLY A 77 9.53 -0.66 -17.47
CA GLY A 77 10.62 -0.61 -18.43
C GLY A 77 11.18 0.81 -18.55
N ALA A 78 12.15 0.98 -19.44
CA ALA A 78 12.72 2.30 -19.71
C ALA A 78 11.65 3.29 -20.20
N GLY A 79 11.59 4.45 -19.56
CA GLY A 79 10.59 5.48 -19.85
C GLY A 79 9.22 5.28 -19.22
N ASP A 80 9.01 4.18 -18.51
CA ASP A 80 7.78 3.96 -17.76
C ASP A 80 7.78 4.77 -16.46
N TYR A 81 6.59 5.10 -15.97
CA TYR A 81 6.44 5.91 -14.77
C TYR A 81 5.08 5.67 -14.12
N ASN A 82 4.98 6.05 -12.86
CA ASN A 82 3.73 6.10 -12.12
C ASN A 82 3.55 7.53 -11.56
N CYS A 83 2.43 8.15 -11.87
CA CYS A 83 2.12 9.50 -11.40
C CYS A 83 1.90 9.51 -9.89
N LEU A 84 2.13 10.65 -9.25
CA LEU A 84 1.77 10.87 -7.86
C LEU A 84 0.27 10.63 -7.66
N HIS A 85 -0.07 9.76 -6.74
CA HIS A 85 -1.45 9.43 -6.40
C HIS A 85 -1.54 8.93 -4.96
N GLN A 86 -2.75 8.79 -4.46
CA GLN A 86 -3.04 8.20 -3.17
C GLN A 86 -3.90 6.94 -3.36
N ASP A 87 -3.51 5.86 -2.68
CA ASP A 87 -4.27 4.61 -2.66
C ASP A 87 -5.26 4.64 -1.48
N LEU A 88 -6.39 5.30 -1.67
CA LEU A 88 -7.45 5.44 -0.68
C LEU A 88 -8.73 4.77 -1.19
N TYR A 89 -8.82 3.45 -1.04
CA TYR A 89 -9.94 2.66 -1.52
C TYR A 89 -10.61 1.88 -0.38
N GLY A 90 -11.93 2.05 -0.22
CA GLY A 90 -12.77 1.28 0.69
C GLY A 90 -12.75 1.79 2.13
N GLU A 91 -13.66 1.24 2.95
CA GLU A 91 -13.85 1.64 4.35
C GLU A 91 -12.79 1.07 5.31
N HIS A 92 -12.12 -0.01 4.93
CA HIS A 92 -11.10 -0.69 5.73
C HIS A 92 -9.70 -0.43 5.19
N VAL A 93 -9.37 0.84 4.98
CA VAL A 93 -8.05 1.24 4.46
C VAL A 93 -7.03 1.23 5.59
N CYS A 94 -6.03 0.36 5.45
CA CYS A 94 -4.85 0.43 6.30
C CYS A 94 -4.02 1.66 5.93
N PRO A 95 -3.60 2.49 6.90
CA PRO A 95 -2.81 3.70 6.62
C PRO A 95 -1.38 3.40 6.19
N LEU A 96 -0.97 2.14 6.19
CA LEU A 96 0.37 1.69 5.86
C LEU A 96 0.35 0.76 4.65
N GLN A 97 1.31 0.97 3.77
CA GLN A 97 1.54 0.14 2.59
C GLN A 97 3.00 -0.32 2.59
N VAL A 98 3.23 -1.58 2.24
CA VAL A 98 4.57 -2.14 2.10
C VAL A 98 4.92 -2.22 0.62
N VAL A 99 6.07 -1.64 0.28
CA VAL A 99 6.65 -1.71 -1.07
C VAL A 99 7.99 -2.41 -0.96
N ILE A 100 8.20 -3.43 -1.78
CA ILE A 100 9.45 -4.20 -1.84
C ILE A 100 10.04 -4.04 -3.24
N LEU A 101 11.23 -3.46 -3.31
CA LEU A 101 11.96 -3.34 -4.56
C LEU A 101 12.72 -4.64 -4.85
N LEU A 102 12.39 -5.29 -5.96
CA LEU A 102 12.96 -6.58 -6.33
C LEU A 102 14.19 -6.48 -7.23
N SER A 103 14.41 -5.31 -7.84
CA SER A 103 15.57 -5.03 -8.71
C SER A 103 16.55 -4.14 -8.00
N GLU A 104 17.85 -4.34 -8.24
CA GLU A 104 18.90 -3.56 -7.60
C GLU A 104 19.16 -2.24 -8.33
N PRO A 105 18.94 -1.07 -7.65
CA PRO A 105 19.23 0.22 -8.25
C PRO A 105 20.72 0.34 -8.60
N GLY A 106 21.00 0.98 -9.75
CA GLY A 106 22.37 1.17 -10.24
C GLY A 106 22.97 -0.04 -10.96
N ARG A 107 22.42 -1.24 -10.77
CA ARG A 107 22.82 -2.46 -11.51
C ARG A 107 21.76 -2.90 -12.51
N ALA A 108 20.51 -3.05 -12.08
CA ALA A 108 19.42 -3.49 -12.93
C ALA A 108 18.73 -2.33 -13.66
N PHE A 109 18.80 -1.11 -13.11
CA PHE A 109 18.22 0.09 -13.70
C PHE A 109 18.89 1.35 -13.16
N SER A 110 18.68 2.48 -13.84
CA SER A 110 19.04 3.82 -13.40
C SER A 110 17.81 4.74 -13.43
N GLY A 111 17.77 5.77 -12.58
CA GLY A 111 16.56 6.57 -12.37
C GLY A 111 15.50 5.80 -11.59
N GLY A 112 14.23 6.06 -11.86
CA GLY A 112 13.11 5.37 -11.23
C GLY A 112 12.95 5.69 -9.76
N GLU A 113 13.19 6.93 -9.36
CA GLU A 113 13.10 7.40 -8.00
C GLU A 113 11.67 7.26 -7.47
N PHE A 114 11.55 6.77 -6.24
CA PHE A 114 10.30 6.74 -5.51
C PHE A 114 10.13 8.05 -4.74
N VAL A 115 9.11 8.83 -5.08
CA VAL A 115 8.90 10.17 -4.54
C VAL A 115 7.69 10.20 -3.62
N ARG A 116 7.86 10.76 -2.44
CA ARG A 116 6.78 10.99 -1.47
C ARG A 116 6.72 12.47 -1.11
N PRO A 117 5.72 13.22 -1.59
CA PRO A 117 5.55 14.60 -1.17
C PRO A 117 5.03 14.66 0.27
N GLU A 118 5.58 15.58 1.05
CA GLU A 118 5.08 15.90 2.38
C GLU A 118 3.97 16.95 2.27
N GLN A 119 2.79 16.64 2.79
CA GLN A 119 1.75 17.64 2.96
C GLN A 119 1.98 18.38 4.28
N ARG A 120 2.40 19.65 4.20
CA ARG A 120 2.46 20.52 5.37
C ARG A 120 1.09 21.14 5.58
N PRO A 121 0.60 21.26 6.84
CA PRO A 121 -0.57 22.06 7.14
C PRO A 121 -0.36 23.46 6.57
N GLY A 122 -1.30 23.94 5.77
CA GLY A 122 -1.23 25.30 5.24
C GLY A 122 -1.11 26.28 6.42
N ARG A 123 -0.18 27.23 6.36
CA ARG A 123 -0.25 28.40 7.25
C ARG A 123 -1.60 29.04 6.98
N GLN A 124 -2.49 29.03 7.96
CA GLN A 124 -3.60 29.95 7.94
C GLN A 124 -2.99 31.35 7.84
N ALA A 125 -3.22 32.01 6.71
CA ALA A 125 -2.93 33.43 6.60
C ALA A 125 -3.76 34.08 7.70
N GLY A 126 -3.10 34.55 8.73
CA GLY A 126 -3.75 35.31 9.76
C GLY A 126 -4.42 36.49 9.09
N ALA A 127 -5.75 36.55 9.18
CA ALA A 127 -6.48 37.75 8.86
C ALA A 127 -6.02 38.81 9.86
N GLY A 128 -5.27 39.79 9.34
CA GLY A 128 -4.99 41.03 10.05
C GLY A 128 -6.23 41.93 10.02
#